data_57df767e328daf48c64d7a46fd2c137b
#
_entry.id   57df767e328daf48c64d7a46fd2c137b
#
_cell.length_a   1.000
_cell.length_b   1.000
_cell.length_c   1.000
_cell.angle_alpha   90.00
_cell.angle_beta   90.00
_cell.angle_gamma   90.00
#
_symmetry.space_group_name_H-M   'P 1'
#
loop_
_entity.id
_entity.type
_entity.pdbx_description
1 polymer ?
#
loop_
_entity_poly.entity_id
_entity_poly.type
_entity_poly.pdbx_seq_one_letter_code
_entity_poly.pdbx_strand_id
1 'polypeptide(L)'
;MRGGRGGRTSRRSPSTSWCKDNITFHSQIWPAELLGYNGRRSRGGQPGPYGTLQLPTDVVSSEYLNVEGQKFSSSRGVVIYVRDMLARYQPDAFRYYVAAAGPENQDVDFTWDGFLRRTNDELVAGWGNLVNRTASMVHKSFGQIPAPGELHDVDRAVLAATSAAFETVGASIGANRQRAAIAEAMCVVGDVNRYVSKTQPWKLKTDPDRLATVLHTVTQAVSDCNRLLSPFLPHSAQTIHEALGGTGQIGPQPRIDEVTDLDDASRSYPVITGDYRNVPAWASRPVVPGVPVPTPTPVFTKLDDSIIGEELERLRARA
;
A
#
# COMPACT_ATOMS: atom_id res chain seq x y z
N MET A 1 19.52 -31.51 -31.89
CA MET A 1 19.11 -30.12 -32.07
C MET A 1 17.67 -29.93 -31.56
N ARG A 2 17.48 -29.38 -30.38
CA ARG A 2 16.17 -28.95 -29.88
C ARG A 2 16.35 -27.55 -29.31
N GLY A 3 15.80 -26.58 -30.04
CA GLY A 3 15.85 -25.15 -29.66
C GLY A 3 15.01 -24.88 -28.43
N GLY A 4 15.67 -24.44 -27.36
CA GLY A 4 15.01 -23.88 -26.19
C GLY A 4 14.31 -22.59 -26.54
N ARG A 5 12.99 -22.53 -26.40
CA ARG A 5 12.21 -21.29 -26.44
C ARG A 5 12.48 -20.53 -25.16
N GLY A 6 13.34 -19.51 -25.24
CA GLY A 6 13.53 -18.53 -24.18
C GLY A 6 12.21 -17.80 -23.92
N GLY A 7 11.64 -18.00 -22.76
CA GLY A 7 10.49 -17.23 -22.29
C GLY A 7 10.85 -15.74 -22.24
N ARG A 8 10.20 -14.93 -23.05
CA ARG A 8 10.21 -13.47 -22.92
C ARG A 8 9.54 -13.13 -21.59
N THR A 9 10.33 -12.87 -20.56
CA THR A 9 9.83 -12.13 -19.40
C THR A 9 9.40 -10.74 -19.91
N SER A 10 8.12 -10.48 -19.93
CA SER A 10 7.59 -9.14 -20.22
C SER A 10 8.08 -8.21 -19.12
N ARG A 11 9.18 -7.49 -19.36
CA ARG A 11 9.57 -6.35 -18.53
C ARG A 11 8.47 -5.30 -18.71
N ARG A 12 7.62 -5.13 -17.71
CA ARG A 12 6.73 -3.98 -17.66
C ARG A 12 7.61 -2.74 -17.60
N SER A 13 7.46 -1.87 -18.58
CA SER A 13 8.11 -0.56 -18.56
C SER A 13 7.47 0.29 -17.46
N PRO A 14 8.21 1.16 -16.78
CA PRO A 14 7.67 1.99 -15.72
C PRO A 14 6.58 2.92 -16.25
N SER A 15 5.43 2.93 -15.60
CA SER A 15 4.44 4.00 -15.74
C SER A 15 4.86 5.18 -14.86
N THR A 16 4.76 6.39 -15.38
CA THR A 16 5.05 7.63 -14.65
C THR A 16 3.76 8.40 -14.40
N SER A 17 3.50 8.77 -13.15
CA SER A 17 2.33 9.58 -12.77
C SER A 17 2.79 11.00 -12.42
N TRP A 18 2.19 12.02 -13.05
CA TRP A 18 2.56 13.41 -12.91
C TRP A 18 1.33 14.31 -12.93
N CYS A 19 1.46 15.52 -12.35
CA CYS A 19 0.42 16.52 -12.41
C CYS A 19 0.13 16.95 -13.86
N LYS A 20 -1.12 17.26 -14.18
CA LYS A 20 -1.59 17.65 -15.53
C LYS A 20 -0.77 18.73 -16.21
N ASP A 21 -0.17 19.67 -15.47
CA ASP A 21 0.68 20.73 -16.03
C ASP A 21 1.99 20.19 -16.64
N ASN A 22 2.43 19.01 -16.21
CA ASN A 22 3.69 18.42 -16.65
C ASN A 22 3.51 17.42 -17.80
N ILE A 23 2.28 17.24 -18.28
CA ILE A 23 1.99 16.20 -19.30
C ILE A 23 2.85 16.37 -20.56
N THR A 24 3.04 17.60 -21.03
CA THR A 24 3.87 17.89 -22.20
C THR A 24 5.33 17.48 -22.01
N PHE A 25 5.89 17.74 -20.82
CA PHE A 25 7.26 17.36 -20.52
C PHE A 25 7.45 15.84 -20.52
N HIS A 26 6.48 15.08 -20.02
CA HIS A 26 6.57 13.63 -19.85
C HIS A 26 6.06 12.83 -21.06
N SER A 27 5.16 13.41 -21.86
CA SER A 27 4.61 12.74 -23.04
C SER A 27 5.32 13.10 -24.36
N GLN A 28 6.01 14.23 -24.42
CA GLN A 28 6.65 14.73 -25.62
C GLN A 28 8.16 14.97 -25.44
N ILE A 29 8.56 15.85 -24.50
CA ILE A 29 9.95 16.31 -24.36
C ILE A 29 10.84 15.16 -23.88
N TRP A 30 10.54 14.55 -22.76
CA TRP A 30 11.32 13.45 -22.22
C TRP A 30 11.41 12.22 -23.16
N PRO A 31 10.32 11.72 -23.77
CA PRO A 31 10.44 10.70 -24.80
C PRO A 31 11.31 11.10 -25.99
N ALA A 32 11.25 12.37 -26.41
CA ALA A 32 12.11 12.87 -27.48
C ALA A 32 13.60 12.86 -27.09
N GLU A 33 13.93 13.24 -25.86
CA GLU A 33 15.28 13.17 -25.31
C GLU A 33 15.79 11.72 -25.26
N LEU A 34 14.97 10.78 -24.77
CA LEU A 34 15.31 9.35 -24.76
C LEU A 34 15.55 8.80 -26.16
N LEU A 35 14.72 9.18 -27.14
CA LEU A 35 14.91 8.80 -28.54
C LEU A 35 16.19 9.40 -29.13
N GLY A 36 16.49 10.66 -28.81
CA GLY A 36 17.73 11.32 -29.20
C GLY A 36 18.95 10.63 -28.61
N TYR A 37 18.91 10.30 -27.33
CA TYR A 37 19.95 9.55 -26.63
C TYR A 37 20.16 8.16 -27.26
N ASN A 38 19.10 7.46 -27.62
CA ASN A 38 19.14 6.15 -28.28
C ASN A 38 19.63 6.23 -29.74
N GLY A 39 20.04 7.40 -30.21
CA GLY A 39 20.66 7.62 -31.51
C GLY A 39 19.72 7.76 -32.68
N ARG A 40 18.39 7.85 -32.46
CA ARG A 40 17.45 8.14 -33.55
C ARG A 40 17.74 9.54 -34.14
N ARG A 41 18.15 9.60 -35.40
CA ARG A 41 18.45 10.80 -36.20
C ARG A 41 19.75 11.53 -35.85
N SER A 42 20.33 11.39 -34.64
CA SER A 42 21.49 12.20 -34.24
C SER A 42 22.81 11.45 -34.18
N ARG A 43 22.79 10.13 -33.95
CA ARG A 43 24.00 9.30 -33.76
C ARG A 43 24.07 8.10 -34.71
N GLY A 44 23.49 8.23 -35.92
CA GLY A 44 23.48 7.13 -36.87
C GLY A 44 22.80 5.86 -36.39
N GLY A 45 21.87 5.98 -35.44
CA GLY A 45 21.17 4.85 -34.84
C GLY A 45 21.88 4.17 -33.67
N GLN A 46 23.02 4.70 -33.20
CA GLN A 46 23.76 4.16 -32.06
C GLN A 46 23.29 4.78 -30.73
N PRO A 47 23.05 3.98 -29.70
CA PRO A 47 22.71 4.49 -28.36
C PRO A 47 23.91 5.20 -27.71
N GLY A 48 23.64 6.01 -26.70
CA GLY A 48 24.66 6.60 -25.85
C GLY A 48 25.42 5.59 -24.97
N PRO A 49 26.37 6.05 -24.15
CA PRO A 49 27.29 5.18 -23.37
C PRO A 49 26.57 4.23 -22.39
N TYR A 50 25.37 4.55 -21.96
CA TYR A 50 24.58 3.71 -21.04
C TYR A 50 23.65 2.72 -21.75
N GLY A 51 23.81 2.50 -23.03
CA GLY A 51 22.99 1.60 -23.82
C GLY A 51 21.65 2.22 -24.24
N THR A 52 20.67 1.38 -24.58
CA THR A 52 19.35 1.83 -25.02
C THR A 52 18.46 2.09 -23.82
N LEU A 53 18.01 3.32 -23.65
CA LEU A 53 17.03 3.72 -22.65
C LEU A 53 15.61 3.39 -23.11
N GLN A 54 14.78 2.90 -22.20
CA GLN A 54 13.40 2.55 -22.50
C GLN A 54 12.48 3.79 -22.46
N LEU A 55 11.55 3.84 -23.38
CA LEU A 55 10.48 4.83 -23.34
C LEU A 55 9.45 4.45 -22.25
N PRO A 56 8.75 5.43 -21.67
CA PRO A 56 7.62 5.14 -20.78
C PRO A 56 6.53 4.36 -21.57
N THR A 57 5.92 3.38 -20.91
CA THR A 57 4.79 2.65 -21.48
C THR A 57 3.52 3.48 -21.38
N ASP A 58 3.33 4.07 -20.22
CA ASP A 58 2.16 4.87 -19.88
C ASP A 58 2.58 6.16 -19.19
N VAL A 59 1.88 7.25 -19.50
CA VAL A 59 1.99 8.52 -18.80
C VAL A 59 0.65 8.81 -18.15
N VAL A 60 0.61 8.73 -16.82
CA VAL A 60 -0.62 8.93 -16.04
C VAL A 60 -0.64 10.35 -15.51
N SER A 61 -1.68 11.10 -15.86
CA SER A 61 -1.91 12.46 -15.36
C SER A 61 -2.78 12.42 -14.10
N SER A 62 -2.41 13.18 -13.08
CA SER A 62 -3.25 13.47 -11.92
C SER A 62 -3.71 14.92 -11.95
N GLU A 63 -4.87 15.16 -11.33
CA GLU A 63 -5.43 16.48 -11.11
C GLU A 63 -4.74 17.20 -9.93
N TYR A 64 -5.19 18.39 -9.54
CA TYR A 64 -4.60 19.13 -8.44
C TYR A 64 -5.09 18.67 -7.07
N LEU A 65 -4.16 18.60 -6.14
CA LEU A 65 -4.45 18.55 -4.71
C LEU A 65 -4.41 19.99 -4.17
N ASN A 66 -5.51 20.44 -3.59
CA ASN A 66 -5.60 21.69 -2.82
C ASN A 66 -5.41 21.37 -1.33
N VAL A 67 -5.31 22.39 -0.49
CA VAL A 67 -5.29 22.26 0.96
C VAL A 67 -6.21 23.31 1.58
N GLU A 68 -7.20 22.88 2.37
CA GLU A 68 -8.18 23.73 3.04
C GLU A 68 -8.79 24.80 2.10
N GLY A 69 -9.24 24.34 0.91
CA GLY A 69 -9.85 25.19 -0.12
C GLY A 69 -8.88 26.08 -0.89
N GLN A 70 -7.58 25.97 -0.67
CA GLN A 70 -6.57 26.81 -1.32
C GLN A 70 -5.63 25.99 -2.19
N LYS A 71 -5.16 26.56 -3.30
CA LYS A 71 -4.10 25.95 -4.10
C LYS A 71 -2.78 25.97 -3.34
N PHE A 72 -2.02 24.90 -3.40
CA PHE A 72 -0.65 24.86 -2.90
C PHE A 72 0.17 26.00 -3.48
N SER A 73 0.88 26.73 -2.62
CA SER A 73 1.72 27.86 -3.02
C SER A 73 2.81 28.09 -1.98
N SER A 74 4.03 27.73 -2.31
CA SER A 74 5.18 27.98 -1.43
C SER A 74 5.43 29.47 -1.19
N SER A 75 5.18 30.32 -2.20
CA SER A 75 5.35 31.78 -2.08
C SER A 75 4.31 32.44 -1.18
N ARG A 76 3.17 31.82 -0.96
CA ARG A 76 2.09 32.28 -0.07
C ARG A 76 2.03 31.49 1.23
N GLY A 77 3.01 30.63 1.51
CA GLY A 77 3.03 29.81 2.71
C GLY A 77 1.97 28.69 2.76
N VAL A 78 1.11 28.58 1.75
CA VAL A 78 0.06 27.52 1.67
C VAL A 78 0.72 26.21 1.24
N VAL A 79 1.38 25.56 2.17
CA VAL A 79 2.16 24.35 1.90
C VAL A 79 2.18 23.41 3.11
N ILE A 80 2.07 22.11 2.83
CA ILE A 80 2.30 21.05 3.81
C ILE A 80 3.56 20.31 3.35
N TYR A 81 4.63 20.41 4.13
CA TYR A 81 5.86 19.66 3.83
C TYR A 81 5.75 18.23 4.34
N VAL A 82 6.09 17.28 3.48
CA VAL A 82 6.06 15.84 3.82
C VAL A 82 6.92 15.54 5.05
N ARG A 83 8.10 16.19 5.19
CA ARG A 83 8.95 16.06 6.38
C ARG A 83 8.20 16.38 7.68
N ASP A 84 7.41 17.43 7.68
CA ASP A 84 6.66 17.88 8.85
C ASP A 84 5.49 16.93 9.16
N MET A 85 4.86 16.38 8.12
CA MET A 85 3.85 15.32 8.26
C MET A 85 4.44 14.07 8.91
N LEU A 86 5.56 13.59 8.38
CA LEU A 86 6.22 12.37 8.87
C LEU A 86 6.83 12.51 10.28
N ALA A 87 7.10 13.74 10.72
CA ALA A 87 7.55 13.99 12.08
C ALA A 87 6.42 13.89 13.12
N ARG A 88 5.14 14.00 12.71
CA ARG A 88 3.98 14.04 13.61
C ARG A 88 3.02 12.87 13.43
N TYR A 89 2.93 12.32 12.23
CA TYR A 89 1.95 11.30 11.88
C TYR A 89 2.62 10.05 11.31
N GLN A 90 1.97 8.91 11.51
CA GLN A 90 2.43 7.65 10.92
C GLN A 90 2.43 7.75 9.38
N PRO A 91 3.52 7.33 8.70
CA PRO A 91 3.61 7.38 7.24
C PRO A 91 2.43 6.71 6.52
N ASP A 92 1.99 5.57 7.03
CA ASP A 92 0.90 4.81 6.42
C ASP A 92 -0.45 5.52 6.51
N ALA A 93 -0.72 6.30 7.57
CA ALA A 93 -1.94 7.10 7.66
C ALA A 93 -2.00 8.16 6.55
N PHE A 94 -0.88 8.84 6.30
CA PHE A 94 -0.79 9.81 5.22
C PHE A 94 -0.88 9.15 3.83
N ARG A 95 -0.17 8.03 3.62
CA ARG A 95 -0.25 7.24 2.38
C ARG A 95 -1.67 6.78 2.10
N TYR A 96 -2.36 6.28 3.13
CA TYR A 96 -3.75 5.86 3.03
C TYR A 96 -4.65 7.01 2.57
N TYR A 97 -4.54 8.16 3.23
CA TYR A 97 -5.35 9.33 2.86
C TYR A 97 -5.13 9.73 1.40
N VAL A 98 -3.88 9.87 0.98
CA VAL A 98 -3.54 10.27 -0.41
C VAL A 98 -4.05 9.24 -1.43
N ALA A 99 -3.97 7.94 -1.12
CA ALA A 99 -4.46 6.91 -2.02
C ALA A 99 -6.00 6.85 -2.06
N ALA A 100 -6.67 7.06 -0.91
CA ALA A 100 -8.13 6.97 -0.80
C ALA A 100 -8.86 8.24 -1.28
N ALA A 101 -8.21 9.41 -1.19
CA ALA A 101 -8.78 10.71 -1.50
C ALA A 101 -7.96 11.51 -2.53
N GLY A 102 -7.00 10.88 -3.22
CA GLY A 102 -6.13 11.55 -4.18
C GLY A 102 -6.84 12.07 -5.43
N PRO A 103 -6.21 13.02 -6.14
CA PRO A 103 -6.80 13.70 -7.29
C PRO A 103 -6.63 12.88 -8.59
N GLU A 104 -7.32 11.74 -8.71
CA GLU A 104 -7.21 10.88 -9.91
C GLU A 104 -7.88 11.49 -11.14
N ASN A 105 -9.15 11.95 -11.00
CA ASN A 105 -9.99 12.37 -12.14
C ASN A 105 -10.55 13.78 -11.98
N GLN A 106 -10.34 14.40 -10.84
CA GLN A 106 -10.78 15.76 -10.53
C GLN A 106 -9.89 16.36 -9.46
N ASP A 107 -9.86 17.68 -9.38
CA ASP A 107 -9.20 18.39 -8.30
C ASP A 107 -9.86 18.00 -6.96
N VAL A 108 -9.04 17.77 -5.95
CA VAL A 108 -9.51 17.42 -4.60
C VAL A 108 -8.88 18.34 -3.56
N ASP A 109 -9.52 18.41 -2.40
CA ASP A 109 -9.05 19.21 -1.29
C ASP A 109 -8.57 18.31 -0.14
N PHE A 110 -7.33 18.49 0.28
CA PHE A 110 -6.84 17.93 1.53
C PHE A 110 -7.41 18.75 2.67
N THR A 111 -8.09 18.09 3.60
CA THR A 111 -8.55 18.71 4.83
C THR A 111 -8.06 17.93 6.04
N TRP A 112 -7.70 18.63 7.11
CA TRP A 112 -7.29 17.99 8.36
C TRP A 112 -8.41 17.18 9.00
N ASP A 113 -9.67 17.64 8.89
CA ASP A 113 -10.83 16.85 9.30
C ASP A 113 -10.94 15.55 8.52
N GLY A 114 -10.81 15.61 7.20
CA GLY A 114 -10.82 14.43 6.34
C GLY A 114 -9.70 13.46 6.67
N PHE A 115 -8.48 13.96 6.94
CA PHE A 115 -7.35 13.13 7.35
C PHE A 115 -7.58 12.45 8.70
N LEU A 116 -8.06 13.20 9.69
CA LEU A 116 -8.38 12.68 11.02
C LEU A 116 -9.45 11.59 10.95
N ARG A 117 -10.58 11.87 10.29
CA ARG A 117 -11.70 10.92 10.18
C ARG A 117 -11.27 9.63 9.48
N ARG A 118 -10.60 9.71 8.35
CA ARG A 118 -10.13 8.50 7.66
C ARG A 118 -9.14 7.70 8.50
N THR A 119 -8.25 8.38 9.20
CA THR A 119 -7.31 7.69 10.10
C THR A 119 -8.06 7.00 11.25
N ASN A 120 -8.96 7.71 11.94
CA ASN A 120 -9.64 7.18 13.11
C ASN A 120 -10.71 6.13 12.77
N ASP A 121 -11.55 6.39 11.76
CA ASP A 121 -12.69 5.54 11.45
C ASP A 121 -12.29 4.34 10.57
N GLU A 122 -11.45 4.56 9.56
CA GLU A 122 -11.13 3.52 8.59
C GLU A 122 -9.90 2.70 9.05
N LEU A 123 -8.78 3.37 9.42
CA LEU A 123 -7.57 2.65 9.83
C LEU A 123 -7.63 2.16 11.28
N VAL A 124 -7.97 3.01 12.24
CA VAL A 124 -7.97 2.61 13.66
C VAL A 124 -9.18 1.73 13.98
N ALA A 125 -10.40 2.24 13.78
CA ALA A 125 -11.62 1.54 14.17
C ALA A 125 -12.00 0.39 13.20
N GLY A 126 -11.76 0.55 11.91
CA GLY A 126 -12.07 -0.45 10.89
C GLY A 126 -11.01 -1.56 10.83
N TRP A 127 -9.82 -1.23 10.32
CA TRP A 127 -8.77 -2.18 10.04
C TRP A 127 -7.95 -2.58 11.28
N GLY A 128 -7.37 -1.61 11.99
CA GLY A 128 -6.51 -1.87 13.16
C GLY A 128 -7.23 -2.62 14.27
N ASN A 129 -8.49 -2.28 14.54
CA ASN A 129 -9.30 -2.99 15.53
C ASN A 129 -9.59 -4.44 15.10
N LEU A 130 -9.85 -4.70 13.81
CA LEU A 130 -10.03 -6.07 13.30
C LEU A 130 -8.77 -6.91 13.53
N VAL A 131 -7.60 -6.39 13.17
CA VAL A 131 -6.30 -7.06 13.40
C VAL A 131 -6.07 -7.34 14.89
N ASN A 132 -6.17 -6.30 15.70
CA ASN A 132 -5.90 -6.40 17.15
C ASN A 132 -6.86 -7.36 17.85
N ARG A 133 -8.15 -7.30 17.51
CA ARG A 133 -9.17 -8.20 18.07
C ARG A 133 -8.93 -9.65 17.65
N THR A 134 -8.60 -9.91 16.39
CA THR A 134 -8.28 -11.24 15.87
C THR A 134 -7.06 -11.82 16.58
N ALA A 135 -5.94 -11.11 16.59
CA ALA A 135 -4.73 -11.54 17.24
C ALA A 135 -4.93 -11.77 18.76
N SER A 136 -5.70 -10.88 19.44
CA SER A 136 -6.03 -11.04 20.85
C SER A 136 -6.84 -12.29 21.14
N MET A 137 -7.81 -12.62 20.30
CA MET A 137 -8.61 -13.84 20.47
C MET A 137 -7.77 -15.09 20.25
N VAL A 138 -6.94 -15.11 19.18
CA VAL A 138 -6.03 -16.23 18.90
C VAL A 138 -5.03 -16.41 20.06
N HIS A 139 -4.36 -15.33 20.47
CA HIS A 139 -3.39 -15.36 21.55
C HIS A 139 -4.00 -15.91 22.88
N LYS A 140 -5.17 -15.38 23.28
CA LYS A 140 -5.83 -15.76 24.53
C LYS A 140 -6.40 -17.17 24.51
N SER A 141 -6.86 -17.67 23.37
CA SER A 141 -7.54 -18.96 23.28
C SER A 141 -6.57 -20.11 23.02
N PHE A 142 -5.54 -19.88 22.20
CA PHE A 142 -4.64 -20.93 21.72
C PHE A 142 -3.16 -20.59 21.85
N GLY A 143 -2.78 -19.32 22.00
CA GLY A 143 -1.39 -18.85 22.01
C GLY A 143 -0.70 -18.95 20.64
N GLN A 144 -1.31 -19.62 19.69
CA GLN A 144 -0.82 -19.90 18.34
C GLN A 144 -1.98 -19.96 17.35
N ILE A 145 -1.69 -19.90 16.06
CA ILE A 145 -2.70 -20.10 15.00
C ILE A 145 -3.26 -21.52 15.12
N PRO A 146 -4.57 -21.69 15.39
CA PRO A 146 -5.15 -23.02 15.51
C PRO A 146 -5.28 -23.71 14.16
N ALA A 147 -5.24 -25.05 14.13
CA ALA A 147 -5.61 -25.81 12.95
C ALA A 147 -7.14 -25.72 12.75
N PRO A 148 -7.61 -25.54 11.50
CA PRO A 148 -9.04 -25.54 11.24
C PRO A 148 -9.60 -26.96 11.24
N GLY A 149 -10.81 -27.13 11.73
CA GLY A 149 -11.65 -28.29 11.47
C GLY A 149 -12.46 -28.14 10.18
N GLU A 150 -13.67 -28.71 10.16
CA GLU A 150 -14.57 -28.58 9.02
C GLU A 150 -15.06 -27.14 8.85
N LEU A 151 -14.87 -26.62 7.63
CA LEU A 151 -15.34 -25.27 7.28
C LEU A 151 -16.85 -25.30 7.01
N HIS A 152 -17.57 -24.37 7.59
CA HIS A 152 -18.95 -24.09 7.22
C HIS A 152 -19.04 -23.20 5.97
N ASP A 153 -20.24 -23.04 5.40
CA ASP A 153 -20.45 -22.21 4.21
C ASP A 153 -20.04 -20.75 4.42
N VAL A 154 -20.25 -20.22 5.64
CA VAL A 154 -19.86 -18.85 5.97
C VAL A 154 -18.33 -18.67 5.99
N ASP A 155 -17.58 -19.71 6.36
CA ASP A 155 -16.11 -19.70 6.39
C ASP A 155 -15.59 -19.77 4.97
N ARG A 156 -16.13 -20.69 4.17
CA ARG A 156 -15.79 -20.79 2.75
C ARG A 156 -16.09 -19.50 1.99
N ALA A 157 -17.23 -18.87 2.28
CA ALA A 157 -17.63 -17.63 1.62
C ALA A 157 -16.67 -16.47 1.89
N VAL A 158 -16.25 -16.24 3.15
CA VAL A 158 -15.31 -15.14 3.47
C VAL A 158 -13.92 -15.41 2.87
N LEU A 159 -13.43 -16.66 2.92
CA LEU A 159 -12.14 -17.02 2.32
C LEU A 159 -12.16 -16.88 0.79
N ALA A 160 -13.25 -17.24 0.14
CA ALA A 160 -13.42 -17.04 -1.29
C ALA A 160 -13.45 -15.55 -1.67
N ALA A 161 -14.14 -14.73 -0.89
CA ALA A 161 -14.22 -13.29 -1.11
C ALA A 161 -12.84 -12.61 -0.97
N THR A 162 -12.09 -12.93 0.10
CA THR A 162 -10.75 -12.37 0.29
C THR A 162 -9.78 -12.81 -0.80
N SER A 163 -9.87 -14.06 -1.24
CA SER A 163 -9.02 -14.58 -2.32
C SER A 163 -9.36 -13.96 -3.68
N ALA A 164 -10.64 -13.79 -4.01
CA ALA A 164 -11.08 -13.17 -5.27
C ALA A 164 -10.68 -11.70 -5.39
N ALA A 165 -10.60 -10.98 -4.27
CA ALA A 165 -10.24 -9.57 -4.23
C ALA A 165 -8.82 -9.27 -4.75
N PHE A 166 -7.91 -10.24 -4.77
CA PHE A 166 -6.58 -10.05 -5.37
C PHE A 166 -6.66 -9.71 -6.85
N GLU A 167 -7.59 -10.29 -7.59
CA GLU A 167 -7.78 -9.99 -8.99
C GLU A 167 -8.30 -8.56 -9.19
N THR A 168 -9.37 -8.17 -8.50
CA THR A 168 -10.04 -6.87 -8.67
C THR A 168 -9.19 -5.71 -8.16
N VAL A 169 -8.57 -5.85 -6.99
CA VAL A 169 -7.64 -4.85 -6.43
C VAL A 169 -6.40 -4.75 -7.30
N GLY A 170 -5.82 -5.88 -7.71
CA GLY A 170 -4.64 -5.90 -8.58
C GLY A 170 -4.90 -5.27 -9.94
N ALA A 171 -6.04 -5.53 -10.57
CA ALA A 171 -6.45 -4.91 -11.81
C ALA A 171 -6.63 -3.39 -11.66
N SER A 172 -7.21 -2.93 -10.54
CA SER A 172 -7.39 -1.51 -10.25
C SER A 172 -6.05 -0.79 -10.04
N ILE A 173 -5.10 -1.40 -9.29
CA ILE A 173 -3.74 -0.86 -9.13
C ILE A 173 -3.04 -0.80 -10.49
N GLY A 174 -3.10 -1.87 -11.28
CA GLY A 174 -2.50 -1.94 -12.61
C GLY A 174 -3.07 -0.93 -13.61
N ALA A 175 -4.31 -0.49 -13.40
CA ALA A 175 -4.97 0.56 -14.16
C ALA A 175 -4.79 1.98 -13.57
N ASN A 176 -3.92 2.16 -12.57
CA ASN A 176 -3.67 3.41 -11.85
C ASN A 176 -4.92 4.00 -11.14
N ARG A 177 -5.88 3.14 -10.77
CA ARG A 177 -7.11 3.51 -10.04
C ARG A 177 -6.96 3.22 -8.56
N GLN A 178 -6.13 4.01 -7.87
CA GLN A 178 -5.77 3.77 -6.46
C GLN A 178 -6.98 3.90 -5.53
N ARG A 179 -7.86 4.88 -5.78
CA ARG A 179 -9.08 5.08 -4.99
C ARG A 179 -10.02 3.86 -5.08
N ALA A 180 -10.20 3.32 -6.27
CA ALA A 180 -11.01 2.11 -6.46
C ALA A 180 -10.37 0.89 -5.80
N ALA A 181 -9.05 0.73 -5.94
CA ALA A 181 -8.31 -0.37 -5.35
C ALA A 181 -8.42 -0.39 -3.82
N ILE A 182 -8.21 0.76 -3.17
CA ILE A 182 -8.26 0.84 -1.71
C ILE A 182 -9.70 0.72 -1.18
N ALA A 183 -10.68 1.27 -1.91
CA ALA A 183 -12.09 1.11 -1.55
C ALA A 183 -12.53 -0.36 -1.59
N GLU A 184 -12.11 -1.10 -2.61
CA GLU A 184 -12.37 -2.55 -2.72
C GLU A 184 -11.69 -3.33 -1.59
N ALA A 185 -10.40 -3.07 -1.31
CA ALA A 185 -9.69 -3.69 -0.20
C ALA A 185 -10.37 -3.42 1.16
N MET A 186 -10.84 -2.20 1.39
CA MET A 186 -11.56 -1.83 2.62
C MET A 186 -12.98 -2.42 2.67
N CYS A 187 -13.64 -2.63 1.53
CA CYS A 187 -14.89 -3.37 1.46
C CYS A 187 -14.71 -4.81 1.97
N VAL A 188 -13.64 -5.48 1.53
CA VAL A 188 -13.28 -6.82 2.01
C VAL A 188 -12.98 -6.83 3.51
N VAL A 189 -12.28 -5.81 4.04
CA VAL A 189 -12.10 -5.63 5.50
C VAL A 189 -13.46 -5.56 6.21
N GLY A 190 -14.42 -4.84 5.63
CA GLY A 190 -15.81 -4.77 6.13
C GLY A 190 -16.50 -6.13 6.14
N ASP A 191 -16.30 -6.95 5.11
CA ASP A 191 -16.85 -8.31 5.03
C ASP A 191 -16.28 -9.23 6.12
N VAL A 192 -14.96 -9.15 6.36
CA VAL A 192 -14.31 -9.89 7.44
C VAL A 192 -14.83 -9.44 8.82
N ASN A 193 -15.05 -8.13 9.03
CA ASN A 193 -15.67 -7.62 10.25
C ASN A 193 -17.10 -8.16 10.44
N ARG A 194 -17.90 -8.23 9.36
CA ARG A 194 -19.24 -8.85 9.40
C ARG A 194 -19.18 -10.34 9.71
N TYR A 195 -18.23 -11.07 9.15
CA TYR A 195 -17.99 -12.47 9.46
C TYR A 195 -17.72 -12.68 10.95
N VAL A 196 -16.80 -11.90 11.56
CA VAL A 196 -16.49 -11.97 12.99
C VAL A 196 -17.72 -11.62 13.84
N SER A 197 -18.52 -10.63 13.43
CA SER A 197 -19.76 -10.26 14.14
C SER A 197 -20.84 -11.34 14.05
N LYS A 198 -20.92 -12.05 12.92
CA LYS A 198 -21.88 -13.15 12.69
C LYS A 198 -21.51 -14.42 13.44
N THR A 199 -20.22 -14.80 13.42
CA THR A 199 -19.73 -16.02 14.03
C THR A 199 -19.53 -15.91 15.53
N GLN A 200 -19.36 -14.70 16.07
CA GLN A 200 -19.24 -14.40 17.50
C GLN A 200 -18.25 -15.31 18.25
N PRO A 201 -16.97 -15.39 17.83
CA PRO A 201 -16.01 -16.34 18.40
C PRO A 201 -15.89 -16.28 19.93
N TRP A 202 -16.14 -15.13 20.54
CA TRP A 202 -16.15 -14.97 22.00
C TRP A 202 -17.25 -15.76 22.71
N LYS A 203 -18.27 -16.25 21.98
CA LYS A 203 -19.35 -17.12 22.49
C LYS A 203 -19.07 -18.61 22.28
N LEU A 204 -18.04 -18.98 21.51
CA LEU A 204 -17.73 -20.37 21.16
C LEU A 204 -16.80 -21.08 22.16
N LYS A 205 -16.66 -20.57 23.40
CA LYS A 205 -15.78 -21.14 24.43
C LYS A 205 -16.13 -22.60 24.80
N THR A 206 -17.38 -23.00 24.64
CA THR A 206 -17.88 -24.36 24.90
C THR A 206 -17.72 -25.31 23.71
N ASP A 207 -17.32 -24.78 22.54
CA ASP A 207 -17.05 -25.55 21.32
C ASP A 207 -15.66 -25.18 20.79
N PRO A 208 -14.59 -25.78 21.34
CA PRO A 208 -13.22 -25.42 21.01
C PRO A 208 -12.85 -25.73 19.54
N ASP A 209 -13.43 -26.76 18.93
CA ASP A 209 -13.15 -27.15 17.56
C ASP A 209 -13.75 -26.12 16.59
N ARG A 210 -14.98 -25.68 16.86
CA ARG A 210 -15.60 -24.60 16.08
C ARG A 210 -14.86 -23.26 16.31
N LEU A 211 -14.47 -22.95 17.53
CA LEU A 211 -13.67 -21.77 17.86
C LEU A 211 -12.34 -21.78 17.10
N ALA A 212 -11.63 -22.91 17.07
CA ALA A 212 -10.39 -23.07 16.32
C ALA A 212 -10.58 -22.79 14.83
N THR A 213 -11.63 -23.38 14.24
CA THR A 213 -11.96 -23.19 12.83
C THR A 213 -12.27 -21.72 12.51
N VAL A 214 -13.10 -21.06 13.32
CA VAL A 214 -13.45 -19.63 13.12
C VAL A 214 -12.22 -18.74 13.30
N LEU A 215 -11.38 -18.98 14.31
CA LEU A 215 -10.18 -18.17 14.53
C LEU A 215 -9.11 -18.40 13.46
N HIS A 216 -8.97 -19.63 12.94
CA HIS A 216 -8.14 -19.88 11.77
C HIS A 216 -8.64 -19.12 10.55
N THR A 217 -9.93 -19.21 10.25
CA THR A 217 -10.57 -18.56 9.09
C THR A 217 -10.40 -17.03 9.14
N VAL A 218 -10.66 -16.41 10.30
CA VAL A 218 -10.49 -14.94 10.41
C VAL A 218 -9.03 -14.54 10.33
N THR A 219 -8.10 -15.35 10.85
CA THR A 219 -6.66 -15.07 10.74
C THR A 219 -6.20 -15.13 9.29
N GLN A 220 -6.67 -16.13 8.53
CA GLN A 220 -6.42 -16.21 7.08
C GLN A 220 -6.99 -15.00 6.35
N ALA A 221 -8.23 -14.63 6.63
CA ALA A 221 -8.88 -13.48 5.99
C ALA A 221 -8.17 -12.16 6.33
N VAL A 222 -7.72 -11.97 7.57
CA VAL A 222 -6.91 -10.81 7.99
C VAL A 222 -5.55 -10.80 7.28
N SER A 223 -4.89 -11.95 7.13
CA SER A 223 -3.63 -12.07 6.37
C SER A 223 -3.82 -11.66 4.90
N ASP A 224 -4.92 -12.06 4.28
CA ASP A 224 -5.24 -11.69 2.90
C ASP A 224 -5.53 -10.18 2.79
N CYS A 225 -6.37 -9.61 3.66
CA CYS A 225 -6.60 -8.17 3.72
C CYS A 225 -5.30 -7.38 3.91
N ASN A 226 -4.40 -7.87 4.76
CA ASN A 226 -3.10 -7.25 4.98
C ASN A 226 -2.25 -7.20 3.69
N ARG A 227 -2.28 -8.27 2.89
CA ARG A 227 -1.60 -8.30 1.58
C ARG A 227 -2.26 -7.34 0.58
N LEU A 228 -3.60 -7.30 0.52
CA LEU A 228 -4.34 -6.37 -0.33
C LEU A 228 -4.02 -4.91 0.00
N LEU A 229 -3.81 -4.59 1.27
CA LEU A 229 -3.49 -3.25 1.75
C LEU A 229 -2.00 -2.91 1.72
N SER A 230 -1.10 -3.89 1.57
CA SER A 230 0.36 -3.68 1.65
C SER A 230 0.93 -2.66 0.65
N PRO A 231 0.40 -2.46 -0.57
CA PRO A 231 0.87 -1.41 -1.46
C PRO A 231 0.62 0.01 -0.93
N PHE A 232 -0.42 0.17 -0.12
CA PHE A 232 -0.82 1.45 0.47
C PHE A 232 -0.22 1.67 1.87
N LEU A 233 -0.10 0.60 2.65
CA LEU A 233 0.27 0.58 4.06
C LEU A 233 1.51 -0.32 4.29
N PRO A 234 2.66 -0.05 3.65
CA PRO A 234 3.80 -0.98 3.66
C PRO A 234 4.38 -1.23 5.05
N HIS A 235 4.44 -0.21 5.91
CA HIS A 235 5.03 -0.33 7.25
C HIS A 235 4.13 -1.14 8.20
N SER A 236 2.86 -0.76 8.30
CA SER A 236 1.90 -1.48 9.14
C SER A 236 1.62 -2.88 8.61
N ALA A 237 1.62 -3.08 7.28
CA ALA A 237 1.46 -4.39 6.70
C ALA A 237 2.60 -5.35 7.08
N GLN A 238 3.84 -4.87 7.13
CA GLN A 238 4.98 -5.67 7.59
C GLN A 238 4.82 -6.03 9.07
N THR A 239 4.48 -5.06 9.92
CA THR A 239 4.23 -5.29 11.36
C THR A 239 3.12 -6.33 11.59
N ILE A 240 2.02 -6.24 10.85
CA ILE A 240 0.90 -7.19 10.95
C ILE A 240 1.33 -8.58 10.45
N HIS A 241 2.09 -8.65 9.35
CA HIS A 241 2.63 -9.90 8.82
C HIS A 241 3.45 -10.64 9.87
N GLU A 242 4.36 -9.96 10.54
CA GLU A 242 5.18 -10.51 11.62
C GLU A 242 4.35 -10.91 12.85
N ALA A 243 3.37 -10.08 13.23
CA ALA A 243 2.47 -10.37 14.35
C ALA A 243 1.58 -11.60 14.11
N LEU A 244 1.31 -11.94 12.85
CA LEU A 244 0.62 -13.17 12.45
C LEU A 244 1.60 -14.34 12.18
N GLY A 245 2.84 -14.22 12.61
CA GLY A 245 3.86 -15.25 12.47
C GLY A 245 4.45 -15.38 11.06
N GLY A 246 4.21 -14.42 10.19
CA GLY A 246 4.83 -14.36 8.88
C GLY A 246 6.34 -14.15 8.99
N THR A 247 7.09 -14.77 8.09
CA THR A 247 8.54 -14.63 8.00
C THR A 247 8.93 -13.90 6.71
N GLY A 248 10.05 -13.16 6.76
CA GLY A 248 10.51 -12.38 5.64
C GLY A 248 9.68 -11.13 5.36
N GLN A 249 9.78 -10.61 4.15
CA GLN A 249 9.11 -9.37 3.75
C GLN A 249 7.75 -9.66 3.11
N ILE A 250 6.73 -8.91 3.50
CA ILE A 250 5.40 -9.01 2.88
C ILE A 250 5.39 -8.41 1.47
N GLY A 251 6.25 -7.43 1.21
CA GLY A 251 6.42 -6.75 -0.07
C GLY A 251 7.83 -6.17 -0.21
N PRO A 252 8.15 -5.53 -1.35
CA PRO A 252 9.45 -4.88 -1.53
C PRO A 252 9.64 -3.80 -0.46
N GLN A 253 10.80 -3.81 0.17
CA GLN A 253 11.19 -2.74 1.09
C GLN A 253 12.21 -1.84 0.39
N PRO A 254 11.85 -0.58 0.10
CA PRO A 254 12.80 0.37 -0.46
C PRO A 254 13.90 0.67 0.56
N ARG A 255 15.12 0.78 0.06
CA ARG A 255 16.30 1.21 0.82
C ARG A 255 16.85 2.47 0.18
N ILE A 256 17.60 3.24 0.93
CA ILE A 256 18.39 4.36 0.41
C ILE A 256 19.86 3.91 0.46
N ASP A 257 20.46 3.75 -0.70
CA ASP A 257 21.87 3.39 -0.84
C ASP A 257 22.61 4.58 -1.47
N GLU A 258 23.84 4.82 -1.00
CA GLU A 258 24.75 5.80 -1.62
C GLU A 258 25.35 5.21 -2.88
N VAL A 259 25.19 5.90 -3.99
CA VAL A 259 25.76 5.49 -5.28
C VAL A 259 26.76 6.54 -5.74
N THR A 260 27.97 6.09 -6.07
CA THR A 260 28.99 6.98 -6.64
C THR A 260 28.60 7.37 -8.06
N ASP A 261 28.81 8.63 -8.40
CA ASP A 261 28.60 9.15 -9.74
C ASP A 261 29.54 8.43 -10.72
N LEU A 262 29.01 8.03 -11.88
CA LEU A 262 29.80 7.31 -12.88
C LEU A 262 30.81 8.19 -13.61
N ASP A 263 30.51 9.49 -13.71
CA ASP A 263 31.34 10.47 -14.41
C ASP A 263 32.27 11.25 -13.46
N ASP A 264 31.97 11.25 -12.14
CA ASP A 264 32.76 11.93 -11.12
C ASP A 264 32.80 11.09 -9.82
N ALA A 265 33.83 10.30 -9.66
CA ALA A 265 34.03 9.44 -8.50
C ALA A 265 34.16 10.18 -7.14
N SER A 266 34.32 11.51 -7.16
CA SER A 266 34.30 12.34 -5.94
C SER A 266 32.88 12.66 -5.43
N ARG A 267 31.86 12.36 -6.21
CA ARG A 267 30.46 12.60 -5.88
C ARG A 267 29.74 11.28 -5.58
N SER A 268 28.87 11.36 -4.58
CA SER A 268 27.88 10.32 -4.34
C SER A 268 26.50 10.98 -4.13
N TYR A 269 25.45 10.23 -4.38
CA TYR A 269 24.09 10.67 -4.16
C TYR A 269 23.23 9.51 -3.67
N PRO A 270 22.23 9.79 -2.82
CA PRO A 270 21.33 8.77 -2.34
C PRO A 270 20.35 8.35 -3.44
N VAL A 271 20.20 7.03 -3.64
CA VAL A 271 19.23 6.44 -4.55
C VAL A 271 18.32 5.48 -3.82
N ILE A 272 17.06 5.42 -4.23
CA ILE A 272 16.13 4.42 -3.72
C ILE A 272 16.43 3.10 -4.45
N THR A 273 16.80 2.11 -3.68
CA THR A 273 17.02 0.74 -4.12
C THR A 273 16.08 -0.22 -3.40
N GLY A 274 16.14 -1.49 -3.72
CA GLY A 274 15.39 -2.56 -3.07
C GLY A 274 15.34 -3.80 -3.95
N ASP A 275 15.05 -4.94 -3.37
CA ASP A 275 14.83 -6.15 -4.15
C ASP A 275 13.37 -6.23 -4.61
N TYR A 276 13.13 -5.74 -5.81
CA TYR A 276 11.82 -5.80 -6.48
C TYR A 276 11.65 -7.05 -7.35
N ARG A 277 12.65 -7.96 -7.38
CA ARG A 277 12.63 -9.18 -8.20
C ARG A 277 12.07 -10.38 -7.45
N ASN A 278 12.35 -10.45 -6.15
CA ASN A 278 11.95 -11.55 -5.27
C ASN A 278 10.73 -11.19 -4.40
N VAL A 279 9.77 -10.53 -5.01
CA VAL A 279 8.52 -10.20 -4.31
C VAL A 279 7.60 -11.42 -4.22
N PRO A 280 6.92 -11.58 -3.08
CA PRO A 280 5.87 -12.57 -2.95
C PRO A 280 4.79 -12.41 -4.04
N ALA A 281 4.26 -13.52 -4.55
CA ALA A 281 3.17 -13.48 -5.50
C ALA A 281 1.96 -12.70 -4.94
N TRP A 282 1.31 -11.92 -5.79
CA TRP A 282 0.08 -11.20 -5.48
C TRP A 282 -1.10 -12.19 -5.46
N ALA A 283 -1.23 -12.88 -4.34
CA ALA A 283 -2.25 -13.93 -4.14
C ALA A 283 -2.45 -14.21 -2.65
N SER A 284 -3.56 -14.81 -2.30
CA SER A 284 -3.78 -15.40 -0.99
C SER A 284 -2.69 -16.45 -0.68
N ARG A 285 -2.23 -16.48 0.55
CA ARG A 285 -1.27 -17.49 1.04
C ARG A 285 -1.77 -18.07 2.35
N PRO A 286 -1.78 -19.38 2.50
CA PRO A 286 -2.22 -20.02 3.72
C PRO A 286 -1.42 -19.55 4.94
N VAL A 287 -2.11 -19.22 6.02
CA VAL A 287 -1.48 -19.09 7.33
C VAL A 287 -1.14 -20.48 7.85
N VAL A 288 -0.05 -20.61 8.59
CA VAL A 288 0.47 -21.89 9.04
C VAL A 288 -0.03 -22.18 10.47
N PRO A 289 -0.82 -23.24 10.68
CA PRO A 289 -1.21 -23.65 12.03
C PRO A 289 0.01 -23.96 12.91
N GLY A 290 -0.10 -23.70 14.21
CA GLY A 290 0.96 -23.93 15.19
C GLY A 290 1.96 -22.76 15.32
N VAL A 291 1.89 -21.75 14.44
CA VAL A 291 2.74 -20.56 14.55
C VAL A 291 2.29 -19.72 15.75
N PRO A 292 3.19 -19.38 16.69
CA PRO A 292 2.88 -18.55 17.84
C PRO A 292 2.39 -17.16 17.45
N VAL A 293 1.34 -16.68 18.10
CA VAL A 293 0.83 -15.32 17.95
C VAL A 293 1.16 -14.55 19.24
N PRO A 294 2.04 -13.52 19.16
CA PRO A 294 2.43 -12.75 20.34
C PRO A 294 1.26 -11.92 20.88
N THR A 295 1.44 -11.34 22.07
CA THR A 295 0.49 -10.37 22.61
C THR A 295 0.37 -9.20 21.62
N PRO A 296 -0.84 -8.92 21.09
CA PRO A 296 -1.01 -7.89 20.09
C PRO A 296 -0.81 -6.49 20.66
N THR A 297 -0.20 -5.62 19.85
CA THR A 297 -0.10 -4.19 20.12
C THR A 297 -0.87 -3.42 19.04
N PRO A 298 -1.48 -2.28 19.37
CA PRO A 298 -2.15 -1.44 18.37
C PRO A 298 -1.20 -1.04 17.24
N VAL A 299 -1.62 -1.26 16.01
CA VAL A 299 -0.81 -0.94 14.82
C VAL A 299 -0.96 0.55 14.43
N PHE A 300 -2.15 1.10 14.66
CA PHE A 300 -2.44 2.50 14.37
C PHE A 300 -2.76 3.26 15.66
N THR A 301 -2.32 4.53 15.71
CA THR A 301 -2.59 5.43 16.82
C THR A 301 -3.79 6.32 16.46
N LYS A 302 -4.78 6.36 17.35
CA LYS A 302 -5.90 7.29 17.22
C LYS A 302 -5.40 8.73 17.33
N LEU A 303 -5.83 9.57 16.40
CA LEU A 303 -5.54 11.00 16.41
C LEU A 303 -6.56 11.74 17.27
N ASP A 304 -6.09 12.74 18.01
CA ASP A 304 -6.95 13.62 18.79
C ASP A 304 -7.56 14.71 17.89
N ASP A 305 -8.79 15.13 18.21
CA ASP A 305 -9.49 16.14 17.43
C ASP A 305 -8.81 17.53 17.46
N SER A 306 -7.97 17.78 18.48
CA SER A 306 -7.18 19.01 18.60
C SER A 306 -6.25 19.25 17.42
N ILE A 307 -5.81 18.17 16.73
CA ILE A 307 -4.88 18.29 15.59
C ILE A 307 -5.43 19.21 14.48
N ILE A 308 -6.76 19.27 14.30
CA ILE A 308 -7.37 20.12 13.29
C ILE A 308 -7.02 21.58 13.55
N GLY A 309 -7.24 22.04 14.78
CA GLY A 309 -6.92 23.42 15.19
C GLY A 309 -5.42 23.71 15.10
N GLU A 310 -4.58 22.80 15.63
CA GLU A 310 -3.14 22.95 15.65
C GLU A 310 -2.55 23.06 14.22
N GLU A 311 -3.00 22.21 13.31
CA GLU A 311 -2.46 22.21 11.94
C GLU A 311 -2.98 23.40 11.11
N LEU A 312 -4.22 23.84 11.35
CA LEU A 312 -4.72 25.08 10.74
C LEU A 312 -3.96 26.31 11.23
N GLU A 313 -3.60 26.37 12.51
CA GLU A 313 -2.74 27.43 13.05
C GLU A 313 -1.34 27.40 12.43
N ARG A 314 -0.72 26.20 12.30
CA ARG A 314 0.58 26.04 11.63
C ARG A 314 0.54 26.48 10.17
N LEU A 315 -0.54 26.18 9.46
CA LEU A 315 -0.71 26.62 8.08
C LEU A 315 -0.81 28.16 7.99
N ARG A 316 -1.60 28.79 8.89
CA ARG A 316 -1.73 30.25 8.96
C ARG A 316 -0.43 30.95 9.35
N ALA A 317 0.35 30.37 10.25
CA ALA A 317 1.61 30.96 10.70
C ALA A 317 2.70 30.97 9.60
N ARG A 318 2.50 30.24 8.51
CA ARG A 318 3.40 30.19 7.34
C ARG A 318 2.96 31.11 6.21
N ALA A 319 1.68 31.45 6.14
CA ALA A 319 1.10 32.35 5.14
C ALA A 319 1.35 33.81 5.49
#